data_28ea9ab145ce053b2ace6888adf07978
#
_entry.id   28ea9ab145ce053b2ace6888adf07978
#
_cell.length_a   1.000
_cell.length_b   1.000
_cell.length_c   1.000
_cell.angle_alpha   90.00
_cell.angle_beta   90.00
_cell.angle_gamma   90.00
#
_symmetry.space_group_name_H-M   'P 1'
#
loop_
_entity.id
_entity.type
_entity.pdbx_description
1 polymer ?
#
loop_
_entity_poly.entity_id
_entity_poly.type
_entity_poly.pdbx_seq_one_letter_code
_entity_poly.pdbx_strand_id
1 'polypeptide(L)'
;MKPVEQIKLPIQNEMELFEEKFKDSMLSKVPLLNRITYYIVRRKGKQMRPMFVFLVAKMVSDGGFDERTYRGASVVELIHTATLVHDDVVDDSNRRRGFFSINALWKNKIAVLVGDYLLSKGLLLSIDNEDFDLLKLISIAVREMSEGELLQIEKARKLDITEEIYFEIIRQKTATLIAACCGIGAASVGANQETVQQMRKFGEYIGIAFQIKDDLFDYSDEKIGKPTGIDIKEQKMTLPLIHTLNTCSEKEKKWLINSVKKHNTNKKRVKEVITFVKENGGIEYTTKKMNDYKNKALAILENYPSSAYKDSLLQMIDYVVERKI
;
A
#
# COMPACT_ATOMS: atom_id res chain seq x y z
N MET A 1 25.00 2.31 0.31
CA MET A 1 23.81 2.83 1.01
C MET A 1 22.63 1.99 0.60
N LYS A 2 21.68 1.72 1.49
CA LYS A 2 20.45 0.98 1.11
C LYS A 2 19.58 1.85 0.20
N PRO A 3 18.84 1.27 -0.78
CA PRO A 3 18.06 2.09 -1.74
C PRO A 3 17.12 3.10 -1.08
N VAL A 4 16.43 2.70 0.00
CA VAL A 4 15.51 3.59 0.74
C VAL A 4 16.22 4.76 1.40
N GLU A 5 17.48 4.59 1.82
CA GLU A 5 18.28 5.68 2.41
C GLU A 5 18.70 6.69 1.35
N GLN A 6 18.98 6.25 0.10
CA GLN A 6 19.25 7.15 -1.02
C GLN A 6 18.03 7.99 -1.39
N ILE A 7 16.88 7.34 -1.49
CA ILE A 7 15.59 8.01 -1.77
C ILE A 7 15.28 9.09 -0.71
N LYS A 8 15.65 8.85 0.55
CA LYS A 8 15.38 9.73 1.69
C LYS A 8 16.30 10.96 1.73
N LEU A 9 17.47 10.91 1.11
CA LEU A 9 18.50 11.96 1.25
C LEU A 9 17.98 13.40 1.07
N PRO A 10 17.23 13.76 0.00
CA PRO A 10 16.80 15.15 -0.20
C PRO A 10 15.75 15.64 0.81
N ILE A 11 15.19 14.75 1.61
CA ILE A 11 14.15 15.03 2.62
C ILE A 11 14.54 14.49 4.00
N GLN A 12 15.83 14.30 4.24
CA GLN A 12 16.28 13.65 5.49
C GLN A 12 15.88 14.46 6.72
N ASN A 13 16.10 15.77 6.71
CA ASN A 13 15.74 16.65 7.83
C ASN A 13 14.24 16.67 8.10
N GLU A 14 13.43 16.70 7.03
CA GLU A 14 11.97 16.64 7.13
C GLU A 14 11.50 15.33 7.72
N MET A 15 12.10 14.22 7.33
CA MET A 15 11.75 12.91 7.86
C MET A 15 12.15 12.75 9.33
N GLU A 16 13.28 13.34 9.77
CA GLU A 16 13.69 13.33 11.17
C GLU A 16 12.72 14.15 12.04
N LEU A 17 12.41 15.38 11.63
CA LEU A 17 11.44 16.21 12.33
C LEU A 17 10.01 15.64 12.29
N PHE A 18 9.64 14.98 11.17
CA PHE A 18 8.37 14.27 11.08
C PHE A 18 8.27 13.16 12.14
N GLU A 19 9.33 12.42 12.40
CA GLU A 19 9.31 11.35 13.40
C GLU A 19 9.02 11.87 14.81
N GLU A 20 9.54 13.03 15.16
CA GLU A 20 9.26 13.71 16.44
C GLU A 20 7.79 14.15 16.51
N LYS A 21 7.33 14.92 15.50
CA LYS A 21 5.96 15.42 15.42
C LYS A 21 4.93 14.28 15.39
N PHE A 22 5.21 13.21 14.64
CA PHE A 22 4.34 12.03 14.57
C PHE A 22 4.21 11.33 15.93
N LYS A 23 5.32 11.15 16.64
CA LYS A 23 5.31 10.58 17.99
C LYS A 23 4.48 11.44 18.95
N ASP A 24 4.63 12.76 18.89
CA ASP A 24 3.89 13.68 19.75
C ASP A 24 2.38 13.68 19.43
N SER A 25 2.01 13.55 18.15
CA SER A 25 0.61 13.45 17.74
C SER A 25 -0.14 12.25 18.34
N MET A 26 0.58 11.19 18.72
CA MET A 26 -0.01 9.98 19.32
C MET A 26 -0.09 10.01 20.85
N LEU A 27 0.41 11.06 21.51
CA LEU A 27 0.40 11.13 22.97
C LEU A 27 -1.03 11.19 23.53
N SER A 28 -1.23 10.53 24.68
CA SER A 28 -2.48 10.46 25.41
C SER A 28 -2.26 10.64 26.90
N LYS A 29 -3.31 11.04 27.63
CA LYS A 29 -3.33 11.03 29.10
C LYS A 29 -3.48 9.61 29.68
N VAL A 30 -3.83 8.61 28.85
CA VAL A 30 -4.04 7.22 29.29
C VAL A 30 -2.72 6.44 29.19
N PRO A 31 -2.13 5.96 30.33
CA PRO A 31 -0.84 5.29 30.33
C PRO A 31 -0.77 4.04 29.45
N LEU A 32 -1.85 3.25 29.42
CA LEU A 32 -1.92 2.06 28.55
C LEU A 32 -1.78 2.43 27.08
N LEU A 33 -2.46 3.49 26.65
CA LEU A 33 -2.41 3.97 25.28
C LEU A 33 -0.99 4.42 24.91
N ASN A 34 -0.31 5.18 25.76
CA ASN A 34 1.08 5.59 25.55
C ASN A 34 2.04 4.39 25.46
N ARG A 35 1.81 3.33 26.23
CA ARG A 35 2.60 2.09 26.10
C ARG A 35 2.42 1.43 24.73
N ILE A 36 1.19 1.38 24.24
CA ILE A 36 0.86 0.75 22.96
C ILE A 36 1.37 1.60 21.78
N THR A 37 1.16 2.91 21.79
CA THR A 37 1.67 3.81 20.74
C THR A 37 3.20 3.82 20.70
N TYR A 38 3.87 3.78 21.86
CA TYR A 38 5.32 3.60 21.93
C TYR A 38 5.77 2.26 21.29
N TYR A 39 5.03 1.18 21.53
CA TYR A 39 5.30 -0.12 20.89
C TYR A 39 5.17 -0.02 19.38
N ILE A 40 4.15 0.67 18.85
CA ILE A 40 3.91 0.89 17.42
C ILE A 40 5.07 1.69 16.81
N VAL A 41 5.44 2.83 17.39
CA VAL A 41 6.50 3.72 16.87
C VAL A 41 7.85 3.01 16.78
N ARG A 42 8.20 2.18 17.76
CA ARG A 42 9.46 1.42 17.73
C ARG A 42 9.53 0.33 16.65
N ARG A 43 8.40 -0.05 16.06
CA ARG A 43 8.28 -1.09 15.04
C ARG A 43 7.81 -0.55 13.69
N LYS A 44 8.05 0.74 13.47
CA LYS A 44 7.76 1.41 12.21
C LYS A 44 8.45 0.70 11.04
N GLY A 45 7.81 0.74 9.87
CA GLY A 45 8.39 0.24 8.64
C GLY A 45 9.33 1.24 7.98
N LYS A 46 9.45 1.16 6.67
CA LYS A 46 10.28 2.03 5.85
C LYS A 46 9.75 3.45 5.69
N GLN A 47 8.56 3.74 6.22
CA GLN A 47 7.89 5.05 6.16
C GLN A 47 7.76 5.63 4.73
N MET A 48 7.47 4.75 3.76
CA MET A 48 7.36 5.14 2.35
C MET A 48 6.27 6.20 2.11
N ARG A 49 5.16 6.16 2.88
CA ARG A 49 4.03 7.09 2.72
C ARG A 49 4.38 8.53 3.06
N PRO A 50 4.95 8.83 4.23
CA PRO A 50 5.50 10.16 4.51
C PRO A 50 6.52 10.62 3.47
N MET A 51 7.40 9.72 2.97
CA MET A 51 8.35 10.08 1.91
C MET A 51 7.63 10.54 0.63
N PHE A 52 6.55 9.86 0.20
CA PHE A 52 5.74 10.34 -0.93
C PHE A 52 5.18 11.74 -0.68
N VAL A 53 4.65 12.02 0.52
CA VAL A 53 4.11 13.33 0.87
C VAL A 53 5.19 14.42 0.73
N PHE A 54 6.36 14.22 1.36
CA PHE A 54 7.42 15.23 1.35
C PHE A 54 8.09 15.40 -0.02
N LEU A 55 8.38 14.30 -0.72
CA LEU A 55 8.99 14.37 -2.05
C LEU A 55 8.10 15.07 -3.06
N VAL A 56 6.79 14.76 -3.06
CA VAL A 56 5.82 15.42 -3.95
C VAL A 56 5.65 16.88 -3.56
N ALA A 57 5.51 17.21 -2.28
CA ALA A 57 5.42 18.59 -1.82
C ALA A 57 6.60 19.42 -2.32
N LYS A 58 7.83 18.96 -2.09
CA LYS A 58 9.04 19.65 -2.49
C LYS A 58 9.25 19.70 -4.01
N MET A 59 8.87 18.66 -4.74
CA MET A 59 8.96 18.69 -6.21
C MET A 59 7.99 19.72 -6.82
N VAL A 60 6.77 19.79 -6.29
CA VAL A 60 5.71 20.67 -6.83
C VAL A 60 5.97 22.15 -6.45
N SER A 61 6.60 22.42 -5.30
CA SER A 61 6.83 23.76 -4.77
C SER A 61 8.29 24.26 -4.93
N ASP A 62 9.10 23.59 -5.73
CA ASP A 62 10.53 23.90 -5.91
C ASP A 62 11.31 23.97 -4.57
N GLY A 63 11.12 22.92 -3.76
CA GLY A 63 11.80 22.74 -2.48
C GLY A 63 11.06 23.29 -1.26
N GLY A 64 9.94 23.99 -1.48
CA GLY A 64 9.10 24.50 -0.39
C GLY A 64 8.34 23.43 0.35
N PHE A 65 8.04 23.68 1.61
CA PHE A 65 7.11 22.92 2.44
C PHE A 65 6.81 23.74 3.70
N ASP A 66 5.78 23.35 4.45
CA ASP A 66 5.42 24.02 5.70
C ASP A 66 4.86 23.05 6.76
N GLU A 67 4.36 23.55 7.86
CA GLU A 67 3.73 22.76 8.92
C GLU A 67 2.54 21.93 8.40
N ARG A 68 1.85 22.42 7.39
CA ARG A 68 0.72 21.71 6.76
C ARG A 68 1.18 20.40 6.09
N THR A 69 2.39 20.38 5.52
CA THR A 69 2.97 19.14 4.93
C THR A 69 3.26 18.11 6.02
N TYR A 70 3.80 18.52 7.18
CA TYR A 70 4.00 17.61 8.32
C TYR A 70 2.69 17.07 8.85
N ARG A 71 1.64 17.92 8.97
CA ARG A 71 0.31 17.47 9.39
C ARG A 71 -0.25 16.46 8.40
N GLY A 72 -0.19 16.74 7.10
CA GLY A 72 -0.62 15.82 6.05
C GLY A 72 0.08 14.47 6.13
N ALA A 73 1.41 14.46 6.29
CA ALA A 73 2.18 13.23 6.47
C ALA A 73 1.77 12.47 7.74
N SER A 74 1.53 13.20 8.85
CA SER A 74 1.11 12.60 10.12
C SER A 74 -0.28 12.00 10.04
N VAL A 75 -1.23 12.68 9.41
CA VAL A 75 -2.60 12.17 9.19
C VAL A 75 -2.57 10.87 8.38
N VAL A 76 -1.81 10.84 7.29
CA VAL A 76 -1.63 9.63 6.47
C VAL A 76 -1.08 8.48 7.30
N GLU A 77 -0.03 8.69 8.09
CA GLU A 77 0.61 7.63 8.85
C GLU A 77 -0.22 7.19 10.07
N LEU A 78 -0.96 8.11 10.72
CA LEU A 78 -1.94 7.77 11.78
C LEU A 78 -3.03 6.85 11.25
N ILE A 79 -3.66 7.25 10.15
CA ILE A 79 -4.74 6.48 9.52
C ILE A 79 -4.22 5.15 9.01
N HIS A 80 -3.08 5.12 8.32
CA HIS A 80 -2.47 3.87 7.89
C HIS A 80 -2.17 2.93 9.06
N THR A 81 -1.66 3.46 10.17
CA THR A 81 -1.39 2.66 11.37
C THR A 81 -2.68 2.14 11.97
N ALA A 82 -3.75 2.95 12.00
CA ALA A 82 -5.07 2.53 12.46
C ALA A 82 -5.61 1.37 11.62
N THR A 83 -5.56 1.50 10.28
CA THR A 83 -6.02 0.42 9.39
C THR A 83 -5.22 -0.86 9.58
N LEU A 84 -3.89 -0.77 9.72
CA LEU A 84 -3.06 -1.96 10.00
C LEU A 84 -3.42 -2.66 11.31
N VAL A 85 -3.79 -1.89 12.36
CA VAL A 85 -4.22 -2.46 13.65
C VAL A 85 -5.58 -3.14 13.51
N HIS A 86 -6.51 -2.55 12.76
CA HIS A 86 -7.82 -3.16 12.47
C HIS A 86 -7.69 -4.40 11.59
N ASP A 87 -6.86 -4.35 10.54
CA ASP A 87 -6.58 -5.48 9.65
C ASP A 87 -6.02 -6.69 10.42
N ASP A 88 -5.11 -6.47 11.37
CA ASP A 88 -4.58 -7.55 12.22
C ASP A 88 -5.68 -8.26 13.01
N VAL A 89 -6.77 -7.55 13.38
CA VAL A 89 -7.93 -8.15 14.04
C VAL A 89 -8.82 -8.91 13.04
N VAL A 90 -9.06 -8.32 11.86
CA VAL A 90 -9.90 -8.91 10.80
C VAL A 90 -9.26 -10.19 10.25
N ASP A 91 -7.95 -10.19 10.07
CA ASP A 91 -7.18 -11.31 9.52
C ASP A 91 -6.73 -12.33 10.58
N ASP A 92 -7.11 -12.16 11.85
CA ASP A 92 -6.60 -12.97 12.98
C ASP A 92 -5.06 -13.07 13.00
N SER A 93 -4.40 -12.03 12.55
CA SER A 93 -2.94 -12.00 12.41
C SER A 93 -2.24 -11.84 13.75
N ASN A 94 -1.42 -12.83 14.13
CA ASN A 94 -0.66 -12.78 15.39
C ASN A 94 0.68 -12.07 15.26
N ARG A 95 1.16 -11.83 14.04
CA ARG A 95 2.47 -11.19 13.80
C ARG A 95 2.41 -10.23 12.62
N ARG A 96 3.09 -9.09 12.78
CA ARG A 96 3.32 -8.10 11.73
C ARG A 96 4.80 -7.69 11.72
N ARG A 97 5.44 -7.75 10.55
CA ARG A 97 6.88 -7.41 10.38
C ARG A 97 7.81 -8.16 11.36
N GLY A 98 7.50 -9.43 11.64
CA GLY A 98 8.29 -10.28 12.56
C GLY A 98 7.99 -10.07 14.06
N PHE A 99 7.19 -9.06 14.43
CA PHE A 99 6.78 -8.78 15.81
C PHE A 99 5.35 -9.23 16.07
N PHE A 100 4.99 -9.38 17.34
CA PHE A 100 3.60 -9.65 17.72
C PHE A 100 2.73 -8.44 17.35
N SER A 101 1.54 -8.72 16.82
CA SER A 101 0.50 -7.72 16.54
C SER A 101 -0.12 -7.18 17.83
N ILE A 102 -0.85 -6.07 17.73
CA ILE A 102 -1.50 -5.45 18.91
C ILE A 102 -2.55 -6.38 19.50
N ASN A 103 -3.37 -7.02 18.66
CA ASN A 103 -4.37 -7.99 19.11
C ASN A 103 -3.76 -9.23 19.78
N ALA A 104 -2.61 -9.69 19.33
CA ALA A 104 -1.91 -10.80 19.97
C ALA A 104 -1.39 -10.46 21.39
N LEU A 105 -0.92 -9.22 21.62
CA LEU A 105 -0.40 -8.77 22.92
C LEU A 105 -1.49 -8.27 23.87
N TRP A 106 -2.46 -7.52 23.35
CA TRP A 106 -3.47 -6.81 24.17
C TRP A 106 -4.91 -7.22 23.88
N LYS A 107 -5.14 -8.23 23.03
CA LYS A 107 -6.44 -8.76 22.61
C LYS A 107 -7.19 -7.84 21.65
N ASN A 108 -8.15 -8.42 20.92
CA ASN A 108 -8.92 -7.74 19.87
C ASN A 108 -9.62 -6.46 20.36
N LYS A 109 -10.25 -6.49 21.56
CA LYS A 109 -10.91 -5.32 22.14
C LYS A 109 -10.00 -4.10 22.26
N ILE A 110 -8.76 -4.30 22.73
CA ILE A 110 -7.79 -3.22 22.88
C ILE A 110 -7.28 -2.77 21.50
N ALA A 111 -7.04 -3.70 20.59
CA ALA A 111 -6.61 -3.36 19.23
C ALA A 111 -7.64 -2.48 18.51
N VAL A 112 -8.92 -2.83 18.55
CA VAL A 112 -10.00 -2.00 17.97
C VAL A 112 -10.00 -0.60 18.56
N LEU A 113 -9.99 -0.46 19.90
CA LEU A 113 -9.98 0.85 20.57
C LEU A 113 -8.73 1.69 20.25
N VAL A 114 -7.57 1.04 20.05
CA VAL A 114 -6.32 1.72 19.64
C VAL A 114 -6.44 2.22 18.20
N GLY A 115 -6.98 1.40 17.29
CA GLY A 115 -7.24 1.82 15.91
C GLY A 115 -8.19 3.01 15.85
N ASP A 116 -9.31 2.97 16.59
CA ASP A 116 -10.28 4.08 16.69
C ASP A 116 -9.63 5.35 17.25
N TYR A 117 -8.78 5.23 18.27
CA TYR A 117 -8.03 6.34 18.81
C TYR A 117 -7.09 6.99 17.77
N LEU A 118 -6.32 6.19 17.05
CA LEU A 118 -5.40 6.70 16.02
C LEU A 118 -6.16 7.35 14.86
N LEU A 119 -7.28 6.76 14.44
CA LEU A 119 -8.17 7.34 13.44
C LEU A 119 -8.71 8.70 13.90
N SER A 120 -9.25 8.77 15.13
CA SER A 120 -9.74 10.00 15.72
C SER A 120 -8.66 11.07 15.84
N LYS A 121 -7.43 10.70 16.21
CA LYS A 121 -6.28 11.64 16.26
C LYS A 121 -5.96 12.22 14.89
N GLY A 122 -5.99 11.39 13.84
CA GLY A 122 -5.80 11.86 12.45
C GLY A 122 -6.89 12.85 12.01
N LEU A 123 -8.16 12.54 12.31
CA LEU A 123 -9.29 13.44 12.01
C LEU A 123 -9.15 14.79 12.74
N LEU A 124 -8.91 14.76 14.04
CA LEU A 124 -8.76 15.98 14.85
C LEU A 124 -7.56 16.82 14.40
N LEU A 125 -6.43 16.20 14.06
CA LEU A 125 -5.26 16.92 13.56
C LEU A 125 -5.58 17.75 12.31
N SER A 126 -6.42 17.25 11.41
CA SER A 126 -6.87 18.01 10.24
C SER A 126 -7.92 19.06 10.58
N ILE A 127 -8.91 18.74 11.43
CA ILE A 127 -10.02 19.63 11.79
C ILE A 127 -9.52 20.83 12.59
N ASP A 128 -8.70 20.60 13.61
CA ASP A 128 -8.18 21.64 14.51
C ASP A 128 -7.27 22.66 13.78
N ASN A 129 -6.75 22.27 12.60
CA ASN A 129 -5.91 23.13 11.76
C ASN A 129 -6.60 23.56 10.45
N GLU A 130 -7.89 23.29 10.28
CA GLU A 130 -8.69 23.65 9.11
C GLU A 130 -8.17 23.06 7.78
N ASP A 131 -7.42 21.95 7.86
CA ASP A 131 -6.86 21.23 6.69
C ASP A 131 -7.95 20.34 6.02
N PHE A 132 -9.12 20.89 5.71
CA PHE A 132 -10.30 20.13 5.24
C PHE A 132 -10.10 19.48 3.86
N ASP A 133 -9.30 20.07 2.99
CA ASP A 133 -8.94 19.49 1.69
C ASP A 133 -8.04 18.26 1.86
N LEU A 134 -7.07 18.29 2.78
CA LEU A 134 -6.25 17.13 3.11
C LEU A 134 -7.10 16.03 3.75
N LEU A 135 -7.99 16.42 4.68
CA LEU A 135 -8.94 15.49 5.30
C LEU A 135 -9.84 14.83 4.27
N LYS A 136 -10.33 15.57 3.28
CA LYS A 136 -11.15 15.03 2.18
C LYS A 136 -10.38 13.97 1.37
N LEU A 137 -9.12 14.24 1.02
CA LEU A 137 -8.29 13.32 0.25
C LEU A 137 -8.10 11.99 0.98
N ILE A 138 -7.76 12.04 2.26
CA ILE A 138 -7.54 10.82 3.05
C ILE A 138 -8.84 10.07 3.36
N SER A 139 -9.93 10.79 3.62
CA SER A 139 -11.25 10.17 3.89
C SER A 139 -11.78 9.40 2.68
N ILE A 140 -11.56 9.92 1.46
CA ILE A 140 -11.87 9.19 0.23
C ILE A 140 -11.05 7.89 0.16
N ALA A 141 -9.76 7.94 0.46
CA ALA A 141 -8.91 6.77 0.43
C ALA A 141 -9.35 5.70 1.46
N VAL A 142 -9.68 6.10 2.68
CA VAL A 142 -10.16 5.17 3.72
C VAL A 142 -11.46 4.48 3.31
N ARG A 143 -12.41 5.24 2.75
CA ARG A 143 -13.66 4.67 2.23
C ARG A 143 -13.38 3.65 1.12
N GLU A 144 -12.57 4.03 0.11
CA GLU A 144 -12.24 3.14 -1.00
C GLU A 144 -11.49 1.89 -0.52
N MET A 145 -10.58 2.01 0.46
CA MET A 145 -9.89 0.84 1.03
C MET A 145 -10.87 -0.15 1.65
N SER A 146 -11.86 0.32 2.41
CA SER A 146 -12.88 -0.53 3.01
C SER A 146 -13.79 -1.17 1.96
N GLU A 147 -14.22 -0.41 0.95
CA GLU A 147 -15.01 -0.91 -0.18
C GLU A 147 -14.23 -1.97 -0.97
N GLY A 148 -12.95 -1.75 -1.23
CA GLY A 148 -12.06 -2.69 -1.93
C GLY A 148 -11.84 -4.00 -1.17
N GLU A 149 -11.70 -3.94 0.15
CA GLU A 149 -11.58 -5.14 0.99
C GLU A 149 -12.88 -5.96 0.96
N LEU A 150 -14.03 -5.32 1.11
CA LEU A 150 -15.33 -5.99 1.04
C LEU A 150 -15.58 -6.59 -0.36
N LEU A 151 -15.22 -5.87 -1.42
CA LEU A 151 -15.31 -6.37 -2.80
C LEU A 151 -14.42 -7.61 -3.00
N GLN A 152 -13.18 -7.58 -2.48
CA GLN A 152 -12.29 -8.74 -2.53
C GLN A 152 -12.90 -9.95 -1.82
N ILE A 153 -13.43 -9.77 -0.61
CA ILE A 153 -14.06 -10.84 0.18
C ILE A 153 -15.29 -11.43 -0.55
N GLU A 154 -16.13 -10.58 -1.13
CA GLU A 154 -17.30 -11.02 -1.89
C GLU A 154 -16.91 -11.87 -3.10
N LYS A 155 -15.94 -11.37 -3.87
CA LYS A 155 -15.48 -12.01 -5.12
C LYS A 155 -14.66 -13.27 -4.88
N ALA A 156 -13.85 -13.32 -3.85
CA ALA A 156 -13.08 -14.51 -3.48
C ALA A 156 -13.99 -15.73 -3.23
N ARG A 157 -15.17 -15.52 -2.64
CA ARG A 157 -16.14 -16.60 -2.38
C ARG A 157 -16.67 -17.25 -3.67
N LYS A 158 -16.81 -16.49 -4.75
CA LYS A 158 -17.38 -16.95 -6.03
C LYS A 158 -16.29 -17.46 -6.99
N LEU A 159 -15.04 -17.01 -6.86
CA LEU A 159 -13.92 -17.20 -7.79
C LEU A 159 -14.29 -16.76 -9.23
N ASP A 160 -15.05 -15.67 -9.35
CA ASP A 160 -15.50 -15.07 -10.61
C ASP A 160 -14.85 -13.70 -10.87
N ILE A 161 -13.61 -13.53 -10.39
CA ILE A 161 -12.85 -12.27 -10.56
C ILE A 161 -12.39 -12.14 -12.00
N THR A 162 -12.89 -11.10 -12.70
CA THR A 162 -12.36 -10.68 -13.99
C THR A 162 -11.12 -9.80 -13.83
N GLU A 163 -10.41 -9.53 -14.91
CA GLU A 163 -9.25 -8.62 -14.86
C GLU A 163 -9.65 -7.21 -14.41
N GLU A 164 -10.80 -6.70 -14.86
CA GLU A 164 -11.32 -5.39 -14.47
C GLU A 164 -11.61 -5.33 -12.97
N ILE A 165 -12.26 -6.36 -12.44
CA ILE A 165 -12.54 -6.46 -10.99
C ILE A 165 -11.24 -6.56 -10.19
N TYR A 166 -10.25 -7.31 -10.66
CA TYR A 166 -8.94 -7.38 -10.03
C TYR A 166 -8.28 -5.99 -9.94
N PHE A 167 -8.23 -5.25 -11.07
CA PHE A 167 -7.67 -3.90 -11.07
C PHE A 167 -8.44 -2.95 -10.15
N GLU A 168 -9.76 -3.05 -10.09
CA GLU A 168 -10.56 -2.23 -9.17
C GLU A 168 -10.26 -2.56 -7.71
N ILE A 169 -10.13 -3.84 -7.34
CA ILE A 169 -9.77 -4.27 -5.99
C ILE A 169 -8.39 -3.70 -5.60
N ILE A 170 -7.36 -3.87 -6.41
CA ILE A 170 -6.02 -3.39 -6.06
C ILE A 170 -5.90 -1.87 -6.09
N ARG A 171 -6.66 -1.19 -6.95
CA ARG A 171 -6.79 0.26 -6.98
C ARG A 171 -7.37 0.76 -5.65
N GLN A 172 -8.50 0.22 -5.23
CA GLN A 172 -9.18 0.63 -4.01
C GLN A 172 -8.40 0.21 -2.76
N LYS A 173 -8.00 -1.05 -2.64
CA LYS A 173 -7.37 -1.58 -1.43
C LYS A 173 -5.97 -1.02 -1.16
N THR A 174 -5.16 -0.84 -2.21
CA THR A 174 -3.73 -0.52 -2.07
C THR A 174 -3.36 0.83 -2.68
N ALA A 175 -3.76 1.08 -3.93
CA ALA A 175 -3.25 2.23 -4.66
C ALA A 175 -3.87 3.55 -4.19
N THR A 176 -5.11 3.56 -3.73
CA THR A 176 -5.81 4.78 -3.28
C THR A 176 -5.08 5.49 -2.13
N LEU A 177 -4.46 4.75 -1.21
CA LEU A 177 -3.71 5.36 -0.11
C LEU A 177 -2.41 6.02 -0.61
N ILE A 178 -1.71 5.43 -1.56
CA ILE A 178 -0.51 6.03 -2.17
C ILE A 178 -0.92 7.25 -3.02
N ALA A 179 -2.04 7.18 -3.72
CA ALA A 179 -2.64 8.30 -4.42
C ALA A 179 -2.97 9.45 -3.47
N ALA A 180 -3.54 9.16 -2.30
CA ALA A 180 -3.80 10.16 -1.27
C ALA A 180 -2.51 10.79 -0.74
N CYS A 181 -1.44 10.03 -0.51
CA CYS A 181 -0.13 10.56 -0.10
C CYS A 181 0.40 11.59 -1.09
N CYS A 182 0.39 11.25 -2.39
CA CYS A 182 0.88 12.14 -3.43
C CYS A 182 -0.03 13.38 -3.59
N GLY A 183 -1.34 13.21 -3.53
CA GLY A 183 -2.30 14.32 -3.58
C GLY A 183 -2.18 15.25 -2.37
N ILE A 184 -2.01 14.71 -1.17
CA ILE A 184 -1.79 15.45 0.08
C ILE A 184 -0.47 16.22 0.00
N GLY A 185 0.60 15.61 -0.52
CA GLY A 185 1.87 16.30 -0.74
C GLY A 185 1.68 17.56 -1.58
N ALA A 186 1.02 17.46 -2.75
CA ALA A 186 0.75 18.60 -3.61
C ALA A 186 -0.20 19.63 -2.96
N ALA A 187 -1.29 19.18 -2.36
CA ALA A 187 -2.28 20.07 -1.73
C ALA A 187 -1.70 20.82 -0.54
N SER A 188 -0.80 20.21 0.24
CA SER A 188 -0.20 20.82 1.42
C SER A 188 0.64 22.07 1.13
N VAL A 189 1.15 22.19 -0.09
CA VAL A 189 1.91 23.37 -0.56
C VAL A 189 1.10 24.31 -1.45
N GLY A 190 -0.23 24.20 -1.41
CA GLY A 190 -1.13 25.11 -2.12
C GLY A 190 -1.19 24.90 -3.64
N ALA A 191 -0.82 23.73 -4.15
CA ALA A 191 -0.95 23.43 -5.57
C ALA A 191 -2.41 23.50 -6.05
N ASN A 192 -2.62 23.87 -7.31
CA ASN A 192 -3.94 23.91 -7.91
C ASN A 192 -4.54 22.49 -8.01
N GLN A 193 -5.86 22.42 -8.24
CA GLN A 193 -6.59 21.16 -8.28
C GLN A 193 -6.10 20.21 -9.39
N GLU A 194 -5.67 20.75 -10.53
CA GLU A 194 -5.13 19.94 -11.63
C GLU A 194 -3.85 19.22 -11.21
N THR A 195 -2.90 19.94 -10.62
CA THR A 195 -1.66 19.38 -10.07
C THR A 195 -1.94 18.34 -8.99
N VAL A 196 -2.88 18.61 -8.07
CA VAL A 196 -3.30 17.65 -7.05
C VAL A 196 -3.82 16.36 -7.69
N GLN A 197 -4.67 16.45 -8.73
CA GLN A 197 -5.21 15.28 -9.42
C GLN A 197 -4.13 14.54 -10.22
N GLN A 198 -3.19 15.24 -10.85
CA GLN A 198 -2.04 14.62 -11.52
C GLN A 198 -1.17 13.83 -10.53
N MET A 199 -0.88 14.39 -9.35
CA MET A 199 -0.11 13.69 -8.32
C MET A 199 -0.89 12.52 -7.70
N ARG A 200 -2.20 12.64 -7.54
CA ARG A 200 -3.04 11.49 -7.16
C ARG A 200 -2.93 10.36 -8.18
N LYS A 201 -3.02 10.69 -9.47
CA LYS A 201 -2.90 9.71 -10.56
C LYS A 201 -1.53 9.05 -10.61
N PHE A 202 -0.47 9.84 -10.38
CA PHE A 202 0.90 9.33 -10.22
C PHE A 202 0.97 8.29 -9.09
N GLY A 203 0.45 8.62 -7.90
CA GLY A 203 0.44 7.71 -6.75
C GLY A 203 -0.42 6.46 -6.99
N GLU A 204 -1.55 6.59 -7.69
CA GLU A 204 -2.42 5.47 -8.08
C GLU A 204 -1.65 4.47 -8.98
N TYR A 205 -0.95 4.95 -10.01
CA TYR A 205 -0.21 4.09 -10.93
C TYR A 205 0.92 3.35 -10.22
N ILE A 206 1.65 4.03 -9.33
CA ILE A 206 2.69 3.38 -8.51
C ILE A 206 2.06 2.33 -7.59
N GLY A 207 0.94 2.65 -6.96
CA GLY A 207 0.25 1.73 -6.05
C GLY A 207 -0.24 0.47 -6.74
N ILE A 208 -0.75 0.59 -7.97
CA ILE A 208 -1.13 -0.56 -8.80
C ILE A 208 0.10 -1.39 -9.17
N ALA A 209 1.18 -0.75 -9.66
CA ALA A 209 2.42 -1.46 -10.00
C ALA A 209 3.03 -2.16 -8.77
N PHE A 210 2.95 -1.52 -7.58
CA PHE A 210 3.37 -2.10 -6.32
C PHE A 210 2.62 -3.39 -5.98
N GLN A 211 1.28 -3.39 -6.10
CA GLN A 211 0.47 -4.55 -5.80
C GLN A 211 0.69 -5.68 -6.80
N ILE A 212 0.79 -5.36 -8.11
CA ILE A 212 1.12 -6.36 -9.13
C ILE A 212 2.47 -7.02 -8.83
N LYS A 213 3.46 -6.24 -8.37
CA LYS A 213 4.76 -6.78 -7.95
C LYS A 213 4.64 -7.72 -6.76
N ASP A 214 3.81 -7.38 -5.76
CA ASP A 214 3.56 -8.26 -4.62
C ASP A 214 2.94 -9.59 -5.06
N ASP A 215 1.97 -9.55 -5.95
CA ASP A 215 1.33 -10.74 -6.49
C ASP A 215 2.30 -11.62 -7.28
N LEU A 216 3.25 -11.03 -8.03
CA LEU A 216 4.30 -11.77 -8.73
C LEU A 216 5.25 -12.52 -7.78
N PHE A 217 5.47 -12.02 -6.56
CA PHE A 217 6.31 -12.73 -5.60
C PHE A 217 5.74 -14.08 -5.18
N ASP A 218 4.43 -14.25 -5.19
CA ASP A 218 3.79 -15.52 -4.81
C ASP A 218 4.09 -16.65 -5.81
N TYR A 219 4.52 -16.30 -7.02
CA TYR A 219 4.93 -17.22 -8.09
C TYR A 219 6.46 -17.35 -8.25
N SER A 220 7.26 -16.64 -7.46
CA SER A 220 8.73 -16.65 -7.60
C SER A 220 9.34 -17.95 -7.08
N ASP A 221 10.48 -18.37 -7.68
CA ASP A 221 11.27 -19.51 -7.20
C ASP A 221 12.33 -19.09 -6.19
N GLU A 222 12.53 -17.79 -5.98
CA GLU A 222 13.49 -17.27 -5.03
C GLU A 222 13.02 -17.60 -3.61
N LYS A 223 13.94 -18.00 -2.73
CA LYS A 223 13.70 -18.15 -1.29
C LYS A 223 13.56 -16.76 -0.65
N ILE A 224 12.42 -16.13 -0.87
CA ILE A 224 12.13 -14.73 -0.50
C ILE A 224 11.64 -14.66 0.97
N GLY A 225 12.11 -15.51 1.86
CA GLY A 225 11.73 -15.45 3.28
C GLY A 225 10.24 -15.71 3.59
N LYS A 226 9.38 -15.83 2.57
CA LYS A 226 7.98 -16.25 2.65
C LYS A 226 7.76 -17.49 1.80
N PRO A 227 6.89 -18.43 2.22
CA PRO A 227 6.49 -19.54 1.35
C PRO A 227 5.71 -18.99 0.15
N THR A 228 5.98 -19.52 -1.06
CA THR A 228 5.23 -19.22 -2.30
C THR A 228 3.88 -19.94 -2.32
N GLY A 229 2.92 -19.42 -3.08
CA GLY A 229 1.58 -19.99 -3.22
C GLY A 229 0.64 -19.67 -2.06
N ILE A 230 0.93 -18.60 -1.29
CA ILE A 230 0.05 -18.13 -0.21
C ILE A 230 -1.27 -17.62 -0.79
N ASP A 231 -1.25 -16.84 -1.86
CA ASP A 231 -2.44 -16.31 -2.49
C ASP A 231 -3.36 -17.42 -3.02
N ILE A 232 -2.78 -18.46 -3.62
CA ILE A 232 -3.53 -19.65 -4.04
C ILE A 232 -4.14 -20.35 -2.83
N LYS A 233 -3.39 -20.48 -1.73
CA LYS A 233 -3.86 -21.10 -0.48
C LYS A 233 -5.00 -20.30 0.15
N GLU A 234 -4.97 -18.99 0.05
CA GLU A 234 -6.02 -18.08 0.54
C GLU A 234 -7.15 -17.88 -0.49
N GLN A 235 -7.11 -18.61 -1.61
CA GLN A 235 -8.09 -18.53 -2.70
C GLN A 235 -8.18 -17.12 -3.34
N LYS A 236 -7.10 -16.36 -3.28
CA LYS A 236 -6.98 -15.07 -3.96
C LYS A 236 -6.74 -15.27 -5.45
N MET A 237 -7.55 -14.59 -6.25
CA MET A 237 -7.41 -14.59 -7.71
C MET A 237 -6.51 -13.42 -8.10
N THR A 238 -5.20 -13.70 -8.26
CA THR A 238 -4.21 -12.71 -8.68
C THR A 238 -4.05 -12.68 -10.20
N LEU A 239 -3.51 -11.60 -10.74
CA LEU A 239 -3.45 -11.36 -12.19
C LEU A 239 -2.80 -12.50 -13.00
N PRO A 240 -1.70 -13.15 -12.56
CA PRO A 240 -1.14 -14.29 -13.27
C PRO A 240 -2.15 -15.43 -13.46
N LEU A 241 -2.89 -15.74 -12.40
CA LEU A 241 -3.90 -16.80 -12.43
C LEU A 241 -5.11 -16.42 -13.29
N ILE A 242 -5.59 -15.17 -13.18
CA ILE A 242 -6.71 -14.64 -13.98
C ILE A 242 -6.38 -14.72 -15.47
N HIS A 243 -5.20 -14.27 -15.87
CA HIS A 243 -4.75 -14.34 -17.26
C HIS A 243 -4.75 -15.79 -17.76
N THR A 244 -4.16 -16.71 -17.00
CA THR A 244 -4.09 -18.13 -17.37
C THR A 244 -5.49 -18.74 -17.49
N LEU A 245 -6.44 -18.42 -16.59
CA LEU A 245 -7.82 -18.87 -16.68
C LEU A 245 -8.56 -18.35 -17.92
N ASN A 246 -8.17 -17.18 -18.43
CA ASN A 246 -8.79 -16.58 -19.61
C ASN A 246 -8.20 -17.11 -20.93
N THR A 247 -7.01 -17.71 -20.89
CA THR A 247 -6.27 -18.16 -22.09
C THR A 247 -6.19 -19.68 -22.25
N CYS A 248 -6.37 -20.45 -21.18
CA CYS A 248 -6.30 -21.91 -21.22
C CYS A 248 -7.60 -22.56 -21.72
N SER A 249 -7.53 -23.86 -22.04
CA SER A 249 -8.70 -24.65 -22.46
C SER A 249 -9.72 -24.82 -21.34
N GLU A 250 -10.98 -25.09 -21.69
CA GLU A 250 -12.06 -25.32 -20.71
C GLU A 250 -11.77 -26.49 -19.74
N LYS A 251 -11.02 -27.51 -20.18
CA LYS A 251 -10.61 -28.62 -19.33
C LYS A 251 -9.59 -28.16 -18.29
N GLU A 252 -8.60 -27.38 -18.68
CA GLU A 252 -7.58 -26.81 -17.82
C GLU A 252 -8.18 -25.77 -16.86
N LYS A 253 -9.09 -24.95 -17.33
CA LYS A 253 -9.84 -23.99 -16.52
C LYS A 253 -10.59 -24.66 -15.37
N LYS A 254 -11.31 -25.77 -15.67
CA LYS A 254 -11.98 -26.56 -14.65
C LYS A 254 -11.01 -27.16 -13.64
N TRP A 255 -9.85 -27.62 -14.11
CA TRP A 255 -8.80 -28.16 -13.25
C TRP A 255 -8.20 -27.09 -12.34
N LEU A 256 -7.88 -25.89 -12.87
CA LEU A 256 -7.37 -24.76 -12.11
C LEU A 256 -8.36 -24.32 -11.03
N ILE A 257 -9.62 -24.08 -11.40
CA ILE A 257 -10.68 -23.68 -10.46
C ILE A 257 -10.85 -24.73 -9.36
N ASN A 258 -10.90 -26.02 -9.71
CA ASN A 258 -10.99 -27.08 -8.73
C ASN A 258 -9.76 -27.13 -7.80
N SER A 259 -8.58 -26.89 -8.34
CA SER A 259 -7.33 -26.85 -7.57
C SER A 259 -7.34 -25.74 -6.52
N VAL A 260 -7.76 -24.52 -6.89
CA VAL A 260 -7.87 -23.37 -5.98
C VAL A 260 -9.01 -23.55 -4.98
N LYS A 261 -10.17 -24.09 -5.40
CA LYS A 261 -11.33 -24.25 -4.50
C LYS A 261 -11.17 -25.36 -3.48
N LYS A 262 -10.66 -26.54 -3.91
CA LYS A 262 -10.71 -27.77 -3.12
C LYS A 262 -9.36 -28.34 -2.71
N HIS A 263 -8.28 -27.86 -3.33
CA HIS A 263 -6.94 -28.41 -3.13
C HIS A 263 -5.90 -27.33 -2.80
N ASN A 264 -6.34 -26.13 -2.41
CA ASN A 264 -5.50 -24.98 -2.10
C ASN A 264 -4.52 -25.20 -0.92
N THR A 265 -4.80 -26.15 -0.03
CA THR A 265 -3.90 -26.53 1.07
C THR A 265 -2.92 -27.65 0.72
N ASN A 266 -3.12 -28.34 -0.42
CA ASN A 266 -2.25 -29.39 -0.87
C ASN A 266 -1.01 -28.81 -1.55
N LYS A 267 0.14 -28.86 -0.88
CA LYS A 267 1.42 -28.28 -1.35
C LYS A 267 1.82 -28.74 -2.76
N LYS A 268 1.58 -30.04 -3.11
CA LYS A 268 1.89 -30.55 -4.44
C LYS A 268 1.00 -29.91 -5.50
N ARG A 269 -0.30 -29.82 -5.23
CA ARG A 269 -1.28 -29.21 -6.13
C ARG A 269 -1.02 -27.71 -6.33
N VAL A 270 -0.71 -26.98 -5.26
CA VAL A 270 -0.33 -25.56 -5.35
C VAL A 270 0.90 -25.37 -6.24
N LYS A 271 1.92 -26.23 -6.08
CA LYS A 271 3.11 -26.19 -6.94
C LYS A 271 2.79 -26.48 -8.42
N GLU A 272 1.92 -27.46 -8.69
CA GLU A 272 1.45 -27.76 -10.05
C GLU A 272 0.72 -26.55 -10.67
N VAL A 273 -0.12 -25.84 -9.90
CA VAL A 273 -0.81 -24.63 -10.36
C VAL A 273 0.20 -23.51 -10.67
N ILE A 274 1.19 -23.27 -9.80
CA ILE A 274 2.24 -22.26 -10.03
C ILE A 274 3.00 -22.57 -11.33
N THR A 275 3.43 -23.82 -11.52
CA THR A 275 4.14 -24.23 -12.72
C THR A 275 3.28 -24.01 -13.96
N PHE A 276 2.01 -24.43 -13.92
CA PHE A 276 1.08 -24.24 -15.03
C PHE A 276 0.87 -22.76 -15.38
N VAL A 277 0.71 -21.89 -14.39
CA VAL A 277 0.57 -20.44 -14.60
C VAL A 277 1.83 -19.84 -15.27
N LYS A 278 3.03 -20.29 -14.87
CA LYS A 278 4.30 -19.87 -15.48
C LYS A 278 4.38 -20.32 -16.95
N GLU A 279 4.09 -21.58 -17.22
CA GLU A 279 4.18 -22.16 -18.57
C GLU A 279 3.14 -21.59 -19.56
N ASN A 280 2.06 -21.00 -19.05
CA ASN A 280 0.98 -20.42 -19.86
C ASN A 280 1.01 -18.89 -19.92
N GLY A 281 2.17 -18.27 -19.71
CA GLY A 281 2.40 -16.84 -19.93
C GLY A 281 1.81 -15.91 -18.87
N GLY A 282 1.32 -16.43 -17.73
CA GLY A 282 0.72 -15.63 -16.68
C GLY A 282 1.69 -14.63 -16.07
N ILE A 283 2.96 -15.00 -15.93
CA ILE A 283 4.01 -14.14 -15.36
C ILE A 283 4.43 -13.04 -16.34
N GLU A 284 4.66 -13.39 -17.60
CA GLU A 284 5.04 -12.46 -18.67
C GLU A 284 3.97 -11.38 -18.87
N TYR A 285 2.69 -11.80 -18.93
CA TYR A 285 1.57 -10.88 -19.05
C TYR A 285 1.49 -9.91 -17.85
N THR A 286 1.59 -10.45 -16.64
CA THR A 286 1.52 -9.66 -15.40
C THR A 286 2.69 -8.68 -15.30
N THR A 287 3.91 -9.11 -15.66
CA THR A 287 5.09 -8.25 -15.71
C THR A 287 4.93 -7.12 -16.72
N LYS A 288 4.35 -7.39 -17.90
CA LYS A 288 4.04 -6.36 -18.89
C LYS A 288 3.06 -5.32 -18.31
N LYS A 289 1.97 -5.76 -17.69
CA LYS A 289 0.99 -4.85 -17.06
C LYS A 289 1.62 -4.00 -15.95
N MET A 290 2.48 -4.58 -15.12
CA MET A 290 3.23 -3.83 -14.10
C MET A 290 4.06 -2.71 -14.74
N ASN A 291 4.80 -3.02 -15.82
CA ASN A 291 5.61 -2.04 -16.54
C ASN A 291 4.76 -0.98 -17.24
N ASP A 292 3.58 -1.32 -17.75
CA ASP A 292 2.64 -0.35 -18.33
C ASP A 292 2.23 0.71 -17.28
N TYR A 293 1.94 0.30 -16.03
CA TYR A 293 1.63 1.23 -14.93
C TYR A 293 2.86 2.01 -14.47
N LYS A 294 4.05 1.39 -14.42
CA LYS A 294 5.32 2.09 -14.21
C LYS A 294 5.49 3.23 -15.24
N ASN A 295 5.33 2.93 -16.51
CA ASN A 295 5.51 3.91 -17.59
C ASN A 295 4.49 5.05 -17.51
N LYS A 296 3.23 4.77 -17.16
CA LYS A 296 2.21 5.80 -16.91
C LYS A 296 2.62 6.75 -15.76
N ALA A 297 3.21 6.22 -14.70
CA ALA A 297 3.71 7.05 -13.60
C ALA A 297 4.90 7.91 -14.03
N LEU A 298 5.86 7.34 -14.78
CA LEU A 298 7.01 8.06 -15.32
C LEU A 298 6.58 9.22 -16.22
N ALA A 299 5.63 9.01 -17.12
CA ALA A 299 5.12 10.03 -18.04
C ALA A 299 4.53 11.25 -17.30
N ILE A 300 3.95 11.07 -16.11
CA ILE A 300 3.49 12.22 -15.30
C ILE A 300 4.69 13.03 -14.79
N LEU A 301 5.75 12.36 -14.32
CA LEU A 301 6.93 13.04 -13.81
C LEU A 301 7.75 13.78 -14.90
N GLU A 302 7.65 13.38 -16.16
CA GLU A 302 8.33 14.06 -17.28
C GLU A 302 7.92 15.54 -17.38
N ASN A 303 6.71 15.91 -16.97
CA ASN A 303 6.20 17.28 -16.99
C ASN A 303 6.81 18.17 -15.88
N TYR A 304 7.60 17.64 -14.98
CA TYR A 304 8.21 18.39 -13.88
C TYR A 304 9.71 18.62 -14.15
N PRO A 305 10.28 19.77 -13.72
CA PRO A 305 11.71 20.06 -13.90
C PRO A 305 12.57 19.05 -13.16
N SER A 306 13.82 18.89 -13.60
CA SER A 306 14.83 18.09 -12.91
C SER A 306 15.10 18.65 -11.52
N SER A 307 15.06 17.79 -10.52
CA SER A 307 15.37 18.12 -9.12
C SER A 307 15.73 16.87 -8.34
N ALA A 308 16.43 17.01 -7.23
CA ALA A 308 16.73 15.89 -6.34
C ALA A 308 15.47 15.17 -5.83
N TYR A 309 14.36 15.89 -5.73
CA TYR A 309 13.07 15.35 -5.31
C TYR A 309 12.43 14.48 -6.41
N LYS A 310 12.47 14.95 -7.66
CA LYS A 310 12.05 14.16 -8.82
C LYS A 310 12.91 12.90 -8.96
N ASP A 311 14.23 13.02 -8.82
CA ASP A 311 15.15 11.88 -8.91
C ASP A 311 14.84 10.83 -7.82
N SER A 312 14.53 11.27 -6.60
CA SER A 312 14.10 10.36 -5.54
C SER A 312 12.75 9.70 -5.82
N LEU A 313 11.79 10.41 -6.45
CA LEU A 313 10.54 9.80 -6.88
C LEU A 313 10.76 8.77 -8.01
N LEU A 314 11.67 9.02 -8.95
CA LEU A 314 12.07 8.03 -9.97
C LEU A 314 12.71 6.80 -9.32
N GLN A 315 13.64 6.98 -8.39
CA GLN A 315 14.22 5.87 -7.62
C GLN A 315 13.18 5.10 -6.81
N MET A 316 12.14 5.79 -6.31
CA MET A 316 11.06 5.16 -5.58
C MET A 316 10.20 4.26 -6.48
N ILE A 317 9.93 4.68 -7.73
CA ILE A 317 9.26 3.85 -8.75
C ILE A 317 10.10 2.60 -9.02
N ASP A 318 11.40 2.76 -9.29
CA ASP A 318 12.30 1.63 -9.55
C ASP A 318 12.36 0.69 -8.34
N TYR A 319 12.47 1.25 -7.13
CA TYR A 319 12.45 0.46 -5.91
C TYR A 319 11.17 -0.38 -5.75
N VAL A 320 10.02 0.19 -6.11
CA VAL A 320 8.72 -0.51 -6.05
C VAL A 320 8.68 -1.70 -7.01
N VAL A 321 9.20 -1.55 -8.22
CA VAL A 321 9.12 -2.55 -9.30
C VAL A 321 10.28 -3.56 -9.23
N GLU A 322 11.48 -3.12 -8.85
CA GLU A 322 12.71 -3.93 -8.88
C GLU A 322 13.05 -4.55 -7.52
N ARG A 323 12.32 -4.21 -6.45
CA ARG A 323 12.62 -4.73 -5.12
C ARG A 323 12.68 -6.25 -5.12
N LYS A 324 13.74 -6.75 -4.50
CA LYS A 324 13.82 -8.10 -3.95
C LYS A 324 13.36 -8.00 -2.49
N ILE A 325 12.56 -8.93 -2.03
CA ILE A 325 12.00 -8.89 -0.66
C ILE A 325 13.12 -9.01 0.37
#